data_2f86cbb2744d2e564779b8dbad5e7a8f
#
_entry.id   2f86cbb2744d2e564779b8dbad5e7a8f
#
_cell.length_a   1.000
_cell.length_b   1.000
_cell.length_c   1.000
_cell.angle_alpha   90.00
_cell.angle_beta   90.00
_cell.angle_gamma   90.00
#
_symmetry.space_group_name_H-M   'P 1'
#
loop_
_entity.id
_entity.type
_entity.pdbx_description
1 polymer ?
#
loop_
_entity_poly.entity_id
_entity_poly.type
_entity_poly.pdbx_seq_one_letter_code
_entity_poly.pdbx_strand_id
1 'polypeptide(L)'
;MNMFLAEDRILCFELVVKEGQNWHLSYVKAAKSETDVPEGPAEFLSQRRRWLNGSFAASLYSLIHFGRMYKSGHSLIRMIMFHFQLLYNIANVVFSWFSLSSYWLTTIVIMDLVGTPVAVSDYHGWPFGDTASPLFNHIIQYIYLASLITQFILALGNRPKGSQVTYLVSFAEFAFIQLYVIILSFYLVYRALRTPIGDQIDTSFGAAFFQSMFGGTGVAGVILLALITVYGLNYLASPRHMFHSFPQYVILASTYINILMVYAFNNWHDVSWGTKGSGQSEKLPSANVIKALKSGREMVEEEEMQQTDIDQKFQATVLRTLSPVAVEVVVETKEVDDTYKSFRTRLVVCWILSNMSLVWIVTSDDFAFLGVGVRNKTS
;
A
#
# COMPACT_ATOMS: atom_id res chain seq x y z
N MET A 1 17.28 2.29 -5.89
CA MET A 1 17.22 0.83 -5.76
C MET A 1 15.79 0.27 -5.74
N ASN A 2 14.85 0.81 -4.99
CA ASN A 2 13.46 0.34 -5.05
C ASN A 2 12.81 0.40 -6.45
N MET A 3 13.36 1.17 -7.37
CA MET A 3 12.94 1.17 -8.78
C MET A 3 13.16 -0.18 -9.47
N PHE A 4 14.15 -0.97 -9.05
CA PHE A 4 14.34 -2.33 -9.58
C PHE A 4 13.23 -3.29 -9.16
N LEU A 5 12.48 -2.97 -8.10
CA LEU A 5 11.33 -3.76 -7.68
C LEU A 5 10.05 -3.46 -8.49
N ALA A 6 10.09 -2.46 -9.36
CA ALA A 6 9.03 -2.08 -10.27
C ALA A 6 9.60 -1.84 -11.68
N GLU A 7 10.50 -2.73 -12.10
CA GLU A 7 11.21 -2.68 -13.38
C GLU A 7 10.25 -2.61 -14.56
N ASP A 8 9.14 -3.33 -14.50
CA ASP A 8 8.08 -3.31 -15.51
C ASP A 8 7.50 -1.90 -15.70
N ARG A 9 7.18 -1.20 -14.62
CA ARG A 9 6.63 0.16 -14.66
C ARG A 9 7.64 1.18 -15.17
N ILE A 10 8.89 1.07 -14.72
CA ILE A 10 9.97 1.94 -15.16
C ILE A 10 10.26 1.71 -16.65
N LEU A 11 10.33 0.44 -17.08
CA LEU A 11 10.51 0.10 -18.49
C LEU A 11 9.39 0.67 -19.35
N CYS A 12 8.14 0.51 -18.95
CA CYS A 12 7.00 1.06 -19.66
C CYS A 12 7.08 2.59 -19.77
N PHE A 13 7.45 3.27 -18.69
CA PHE A 13 7.63 4.71 -18.68
C PHE A 13 8.76 5.14 -19.63
N GLU A 14 9.93 4.51 -19.56
CA GLU A 14 11.10 4.81 -20.41
C GLU A 14 10.79 4.62 -21.90
N LEU A 15 10.02 3.58 -22.24
CA LEU A 15 9.59 3.37 -23.64
C LEU A 15 8.68 4.51 -24.11
N VAL A 16 7.71 4.90 -23.27
CA VAL A 16 6.75 5.94 -23.65
C VAL A 16 7.40 7.33 -23.76
N VAL A 17 8.37 7.68 -22.88
CA VAL A 17 9.03 8.99 -22.89
C VAL A 17 10.22 9.09 -23.83
N LYS A 18 10.52 8.05 -24.62
CA LYS A 18 11.68 8.00 -25.48
C LYS A 18 11.67 9.13 -26.50
N GLU A 19 12.77 9.89 -26.55
CA GLU A 19 12.91 11.07 -27.38
C GLU A 19 12.70 10.75 -28.87
N GLY A 20 11.92 11.57 -29.58
CA GLY A 20 11.64 11.43 -30.99
C GLY A 20 10.79 10.21 -31.36
N GLN A 21 10.34 9.42 -30.39
CA GLN A 21 9.55 8.20 -30.60
C GLN A 21 8.13 8.37 -30.06
N ASN A 22 7.20 7.56 -30.58
CA ASN A 22 5.80 7.57 -30.18
C ASN A 22 5.32 6.17 -29.74
N TRP A 23 6.17 5.44 -29.03
CA TRP A 23 5.83 4.11 -28.53
C TRP A 23 4.58 4.12 -27.67
N HIS A 24 3.77 3.10 -27.78
CA HIS A 24 2.58 2.92 -26.96
C HIS A 24 2.47 1.47 -26.49
N LEU A 25 1.88 1.31 -25.32
CA LEU A 25 1.60 0.02 -24.76
C LEU A 25 0.22 -0.42 -25.20
N SER A 26 0.11 -1.67 -25.63
CA SER A 26 -1.17 -2.27 -26.04
C SER A 26 -1.53 -3.42 -25.13
N TYR A 27 -2.78 -3.47 -24.71
CA TYR A 27 -3.31 -4.59 -23.94
C TYR A 27 -3.70 -5.73 -24.86
N VAL A 28 -3.10 -6.90 -24.63
CA VAL A 28 -3.40 -8.13 -25.40
C VAL A 28 -4.27 -9.05 -24.56
N LYS A 29 -5.59 -9.01 -24.77
CA LYS A 29 -6.57 -9.79 -24.00
C LYS A 29 -6.35 -11.31 -24.08
N ALA A 30 -5.77 -11.80 -25.18
CA ALA A 30 -5.51 -13.22 -25.38
C ALA A 30 -4.30 -13.73 -24.58
N ALA A 31 -3.37 -12.84 -24.18
CA ALA A 31 -2.22 -13.19 -23.36
C ALA A 31 -2.66 -13.45 -21.92
N LYS A 32 -2.68 -14.71 -21.54
CA LYS A 32 -3.02 -15.15 -20.17
C LYS A 32 -1.83 -15.82 -19.54
N SER A 33 -1.60 -15.57 -18.26
CA SER A 33 -0.59 -16.24 -17.45
C SER A 33 -1.20 -16.69 -16.14
N GLU A 34 -0.66 -17.77 -15.60
CA GLU A 34 -1.02 -18.30 -14.28
C GLU A 34 0.17 -18.15 -13.35
N THR A 35 -0.08 -17.84 -12.10
CA THR A 35 0.96 -17.69 -11.08
C THR A 35 0.41 -18.06 -9.72
N ASP A 36 1.29 -18.56 -8.86
CA ASP A 36 0.95 -18.85 -7.47
C ASP A 36 0.74 -17.57 -6.66
N VAL A 37 -0.15 -17.69 -5.69
CA VAL A 37 -0.39 -16.63 -4.69
C VAL A 37 0.30 -16.99 -3.37
N PRO A 38 0.65 -16.00 -2.52
CA PRO A 38 1.16 -16.28 -1.18
C PRO A 38 0.13 -17.04 -0.35
N GLU A 39 0.56 -18.14 0.27
CA GLU A 39 -0.31 -18.97 1.10
C GLU A 39 -0.45 -18.47 2.53
N GLY A 40 0.55 -17.74 3.01
CA GLY A 40 0.59 -17.25 4.39
C GLY A 40 0.77 -15.73 4.54
N PRO A 41 0.40 -15.18 5.72
CA PRO A 41 0.50 -13.73 5.98
C PRO A 41 1.93 -13.20 5.83
N ALA A 42 2.93 -13.97 6.21
CA ALA A 42 4.34 -13.55 6.13
C ALA A 42 4.83 -13.40 4.68
N GLU A 43 4.44 -14.32 3.80
CA GLU A 43 4.77 -14.26 2.38
C GLU A 43 4.00 -13.13 1.70
N PHE A 44 2.73 -12.94 2.08
CA PHE A 44 1.91 -11.84 1.61
C PHE A 44 2.50 -10.47 1.98
N LEU A 45 2.92 -10.26 3.23
CA LEU A 45 3.60 -9.03 3.67
C LEU A 45 4.88 -8.77 2.88
N SER A 46 5.72 -9.79 2.69
CA SER A 46 6.96 -9.69 1.93
C SER A 46 6.73 -9.36 0.46
N GLN A 47 5.71 -9.95 -0.16
CA GLN A 47 5.32 -9.64 -1.53
C GLN A 47 4.79 -8.20 -1.65
N ARG A 48 3.88 -7.79 -0.76
CA ARG A 48 3.26 -6.46 -0.79
C ARG A 48 4.25 -5.34 -0.48
N ARG A 49 5.24 -5.57 0.38
CA ARG A 49 6.35 -4.63 0.58
C ARG A 49 7.00 -4.23 -0.74
N ARG A 50 7.36 -5.20 -1.57
CA ARG A 50 7.99 -4.95 -2.88
C ARG A 50 7.08 -4.12 -3.79
N TRP A 51 5.82 -4.51 -3.88
CA TRP A 51 4.86 -3.85 -4.76
C TRP A 51 4.54 -2.42 -4.31
N LEU A 52 4.40 -2.19 -3.01
CA LEU A 52 4.13 -0.87 -2.48
C LEU A 52 5.32 0.07 -2.65
N ASN A 53 6.50 -0.35 -2.21
CA ASN A 53 7.71 0.46 -2.31
C ASN A 53 8.11 0.70 -3.77
N GLY A 54 8.07 -0.34 -4.60
CA GLY A 54 8.34 -0.23 -6.03
C GLY A 54 7.37 0.69 -6.75
N SER A 55 6.07 0.56 -6.47
CA SER A 55 5.03 1.42 -7.07
C SER A 55 5.19 2.88 -6.67
N PHE A 56 5.45 3.15 -5.39
CA PHE A 56 5.67 4.49 -4.90
C PHE A 56 6.93 5.12 -5.52
N ALA A 57 8.04 4.38 -5.57
CA ALA A 57 9.27 4.82 -6.20
C ALA A 57 9.09 5.08 -7.71
N ALA A 58 8.37 4.21 -8.42
CA ALA A 58 8.08 4.38 -9.86
C ALA A 58 7.17 5.59 -10.12
N SER A 59 6.20 5.85 -9.24
CA SER A 59 5.35 7.04 -9.32
C SER A 59 6.17 8.32 -9.15
N LEU A 60 7.04 8.39 -8.13
CA LEU A 60 7.96 9.52 -7.94
C LEU A 60 8.90 9.69 -9.14
N TYR A 61 9.45 8.59 -9.67
CA TYR A 61 10.32 8.63 -10.83
C TYR A 61 9.60 9.24 -12.05
N SER A 62 8.37 8.81 -12.31
CA SER A 62 7.57 9.32 -13.42
C SER A 62 7.23 10.80 -13.27
N LEU A 63 6.98 11.28 -12.03
CA LEU A 63 6.73 12.70 -11.76
C LEU A 63 7.98 13.55 -12.01
N ILE A 64 9.13 13.14 -11.47
CA ILE A 64 10.40 13.86 -11.60
C ILE A 64 10.82 13.97 -13.06
N HIS A 65 10.61 12.90 -13.84
CA HIS A 65 11.04 12.82 -15.24
C HIS A 65 9.93 13.14 -16.24
N PHE A 66 8.77 13.64 -15.80
CA PHE A 66 7.63 13.94 -16.66
C PHE A 66 7.99 14.89 -17.82
N GLY A 67 8.87 15.86 -17.59
CA GLY A 67 9.33 16.81 -18.60
C GLY A 67 9.91 16.17 -19.88
N ARG A 68 10.37 14.92 -19.80
CA ARG A 68 10.86 14.16 -20.96
C ARG A 68 9.74 13.82 -21.96
N MET A 69 8.49 13.79 -21.53
CA MET A 69 7.33 13.60 -22.41
C MET A 69 7.26 14.62 -23.54
N TYR A 70 7.65 15.87 -23.28
CA TYR A 70 7.63 16.94 -24.29
C TYR A 70 8.65 16.76 -25.41
N LYS A 71 9.64 15.89 -25.22
CA LYS A 71 10.62 15.53 -26.24
C LYS A 71 10.22 14.30 -27.05
N SER A 72 9.15 13.64 -26.67
CA SER A 72 8.61 12.48 -27.39
C SER A 72 7.84 12.90 -28.64
N GLY A 73 7.66 11.98 -29.57
CA GLY A 73 6.90 12.23 -30.81
C GLY A 73 5.40 12.01 -30.71
N HIS A 74 4.82 12.09 -29.52
CA HIS A 74 3.39 11.86 -29.32
C HIS A 74 2.50 12.98 -29.85
N SER A 75 1.27 12.63 -30.29
CA SER A 75 0.27 13.58 -30.74
C SER A 75 -0.22 14.48 -29.59
N LEU A 76 -0.74 15.67 -29.94
CA LEU A 76 -1.27 16.62 -28.97
C LEU A 76 -2.36 16.03 -28.04
N ILE A 77 -3.28 15.25 -28.61
CA ILE A 77 -4.35 14.60 -27.83
C ILE A 77 -3.75 13.65 -26.78
N ARG A 78 -2.74 12.90 -27.16
CA ARG A 78 -2.06 11.99 -26.24
C ARG A 78 -1.28 12.74 -25.16
N MET A 79 -0.68 13.86 -25.49
CA MET A 79 -0.04 14.74 -24.51
C MET A 79 -1.03 15.26 -23.47
N ILE A 80 -2.25 15.64 -23.89
CA ILE A 80 -3.31 16.03 -22.96
C ILE A 80 -3.65 14.87 -22.00
N MET A 81 -3.78 13.64 -22.52
CA MET A 81 -4.02 12.47 -21.68
C MET A 81 -2.89 12.22 -20.67
N PHE A 82 -1.64 12.46 -21.04
CA PHE A 82 -0.50 12.36 -20.14
C PHE A 82 -0.56 13.42 -19.01
N HIS A 83 -1.11 14.60 -19.25
CA HIS A 83 -1.33 15.59 -18.18
C HIS A 83 -2.43 15.14 -17.21
N PHE A 84 -3.50 14.52 -17.67
CA PHE A 84 -4.47 13.89 -16.76
C PHE A 84 -3.82 12.77 -15.94
N GLN A 85 -2.97 11.96 -16.57
CA GLN A 85 -2.20 10.93 -15.85
C GLN A 85 -1.23 11.53 -14.85
N LEU A 86 -0.61 12.67 -15.16
CA LEU A 86 0.26 13.42 -14.23
C LEU A 86 -0.51 13.86 -12.98
N LEU A 87 -1.68 14.51 -13.17
CA LEU A 87 -2.53 14.92 -12.05
C LEU A 87 -2.96 13.74 -11.19
N TYR A 88 -3.36 12.65 -11.83
CA TYR A 88 -3.69 11.40 -11.14
C TYR A 88 -2.49 10.87 -10.33
N ASN A 89 -1.30 10.83 -10.90
CA ASN A 89 -0.10 10.37 -10.22
C ASN A 89 0.29 11.28 -9.05
N ILE A 90 0.16 12.61 -9.19
CA ILE A 90 0.38 13.55 -8.08
C ILE A 90 -0.59 13.26 -6.95
N ALA A 91 -1.88 13.20 -7.25
CA ALA A 91 -2.92 12.89 -6.25
C ALA A 91 -2.65 11.54 -5.57
N ASN A 92 -2.33 10.51 -6.35
CA ASN A 92 -2.04 9.17 -5.82
C ASN A 92 -0.82 9.16 -4.87
N VAL A 93 0.26 9.88 -5.21
CA VAL A 93 1.43 9.98 -4.33
C VAL A 93 1.09 10.71 -3.04
N VAL A 94 0.35 11.84 -3.12
CA VAL A 94 -0.07 12.62 -1.94
C VAL A 94 -1.00 11.79 -1.05
N PHE A 95 -2.04 11.16 -1.62
CA PHE A 95 -2.96 10.33 -0.86
C PHE A 95 -2.27 9.09 -0.27
N SER A 96 -1.35 8.46 -0.99
CA SER A 96 -0.56 7.34 -0.46
C SER A 96 0.32 7.78 0.71
N TRP A 97 0.95 8.95 0.61
CA TRP A 97 1.79 9.49 1.67
C TRP A 97 1.02 9.79 2.97
N PHE A 98 -0.15 10.42 2.83
CA PHE A 98 -1.00 10.81 3.96
C PHE A 98 -2.10 9.79 4.29
N SER A 99 -2.08 8.61 3.70
CA SER A 99 -3.14 7.61 3.89
C SER A 99 -3.31 7.21 5.35
N LEU A 100 -2.23 7.11 6.12
CA LEU A 100 -2.24 6.71 7.52
C LEU A 100 -3.01 7.72 8.39
N SER A 101 -2.66 9.00 8.30
CA SER A 101 -3.34 10.08 9.02
C SER A 101 -4.77 10.29 8.53
N SER A 102 -5.00 10.21 7.22
CA SER A 102 -6.34 10.37 6.65
C SER A 102 -7.28 9.26 7.13
N TYR A 103 -6.81 8.02 7.19
CA TYR A 103 -7.61 6.91 7.68
C TYR A 103 -7.89 7.05 9.18
N TRP A 104 -6.90 7.43 9.98
CA TRP A 104 -7.04 7.70 11.41
C TRP A 104 -8.06 8.82 11.66
N LEU A 105 -7.91 9.96 10.99
CA LEU A 105 -8.82 11.10 11.10
C LEU A 105 -10.25 10.72 10.73
N THR A 106 -10.43 10.03 9.59
CA THR A 106 -11.76 9.58 9.16
C THR A 106 -12.41 8.68 10.20
N THR A 107 -11.66 7.77 10.78
CA THR A 107 -12.13 6.86 11.82
C THR A 107 -12.62 7.62 13.05
N ILE A 108 -11.80 8.55 13.57
CA ILE A 108 -12.16 9.36 14.75
C ILE A 108 -13.39 10.23 14.45
N VAL A 109 -13.37 10.95 13.33
CA VAL A 109 -14.46 11.87 12.96
C VAL A 109 -15.81 11.14 12.86
N ILE A 110 -15.83 9.98 12.21
CA ILE A 110 -17.06 9.19 12.08
C ILE A 110 -17.52 8.69 13.47
N MET A 111 -16.60 8.21 14.29
CA MET A 111 -16.91 7.75 15.64
C MET A 111 -17.47 8.90 16.52
N ASP A 112 -16.88 10.08 16.44
CA ASP A 112 -17.32 11.25 17.22
C ASP A 112 -18.66 11.79 16.73
N LEU A 113 -18.85 11.94 15.42
CA LEU A 113 -20.11 12.43 14.84
C LEU A 113 -21.32 11.52 15.14
N VAL A 114 -21.09 10.22 15.23
CA VAL A 114 -22.18 9.26 15.48
C VAL A 114 -22.35 8.97 16.98
N GLY A 115 -21.24 8.92 17.72
CA GLY A 115 -21.26 8.57 19.14
C GLY A 115 -21.68 9.70 20.06
N THR A 116 -21.43 10.96 19.68
CA THR A 116 -21.70 12.11 20.54
C THR A 116 -23.14 12.59 20.36
N PRO A 117 -23.92 12.73 21.45
CA PRO A 117 -25.26 13.32 21.37
C PRO A 117 -25.20 14.79 20.99
N VAL A 118 -26.14 15.25 20.15
CA VAL A 118 -26.24 16.65 19.76
C VAL A 118 -27.34 17.32 20.55
N ALA A 119 -26.97 18.27 21.41
CA ALA A 119 -27.86 18.93 22.37
C ALA A 119 -29.06 19.66 21.73
N VAL A 120 -28.98 20.03 20.44
CA VAL A 120 -30.03 20.78 19.72
C VAL A 120 -30.93 19.88 18.88
N SER A 121 -30.67 18.60 18.81
CA SER A 121 -31.43 17.65 18.02
C SER A 121 -31.76 16.39 18.81
N ASP A 122 -32.89 15.72 18.48
CA ASP A 122 -33.29 14.44 19.09
C ASP A 122 -32.34 13.25 18.75
N TYR A 123 -31.09 13.56 18.36
CA TYR A 123 -30.09 12.54 18.03
C TYR A 123 -29.32 12.11 19.26
N HIS A 124 -29.57 10.87 19.67
CA HIS A 124 -28.86 10.17 20.72
C HIS A 124 -27.57 9.53 20.20
N GLY A 125 -26.59 9.35 21.09
CA GLY A 125 -25.38 8.61 20.81
C GLY A 125 -25.67 7.16 20.37
N TRP A 126 -25.21 6.78 19.18
CA TRP A 126 -25.47 5.44 18.64
C TRP A 126 -24.15 4.64 18.58
N PRO A 127 -24.15 3.31 18.80
CA PRO A 127 -25.31 2.40 18.96
C PRO A 127 -25.75 2.16 20.41
N PHE A 128 -25.00 2.60 21.42
CA PHE A 128 -25.19 2.19 22.83
C PHE A 128 -25.81 3.29 23.73
N GLY A 129 -26.28 4.39 23.15
CA GLY A 129 -26.83 5.55 23.88
C GLY A 129 -25.79 6.62 24.24
N ASP A 130 -26.23 7.70 24.85
CA ASP A 130 -25.50 8.96 24.99
C ASP A 130 -24.22 8.87 25.84
N THR A 131 -24.18 7.97 26.80
CA THR A 131 -23.04 7.79 27.72
C THR A 131 -22.12 6.66 27.25
N ALA A 132 -22.72 5.54 26.83
CA ALA A 132 -21.92 4.34 26.48
C ALA A 132 -21.28 4.42 25.10
N SER A 133 -21.92 5.08 24.10
CA SER A 133 -21.35 5.20 22.75
C SER A 133 -20.06 6.00 22.72
N PRO A 134 -19.95 7.22 23.32
CA PRO A 134 -18.69 7.94 23.38
C PRO A 134 -17.59 7.16 24.08
N LEU A 135 -17.93 6.53 25.22
CA LEU A 135 -16.95 5.72 25.98
C LEU A 135 -16.42 4.56 25.15
N PHE A 136 -17.31 3.83 24.48
CA PHE A 136 -16.93 2.71 23.62
C PHE A 136 -16.06 3.18 22.45
N ASN A 137 -16.41 4.30 21.79
CA ASN A 137 -15.63 4.88 20.71
C ASN A 137 -14.23 5.27 21.19
N HIS A 138 -14.08 5.89 22.35
CA HIS A 138 -12.77 6.20 22.93
C HIS A 138 -11.94 4.93 23.17
N ILE A 139 -12.53 3.88 23.71
CA ILE A 139 -11.83 2.60 23.91
C ILE A 139 -11.33 2.06 22.56
N ILE A 140 -12.17 2.05 21.52
CA ILE A 140 -11.79 1.60 20.19
C ILE A 140 -10.66 2.47 19.60
N GLN A 141 -10.71 3.79 19.78
CA GLN A 141 -9.65 4.71 19.33
C GLN A 141 -8.30 4.40 20.00
N TYR A 142 -8.29 4.13 21.31
CA TYR A 142 -7.06 3.75 22.02
C TYR A 142 -6.54 2.38 21.60
N ILE A 143 -7.43 1.40 21.40
CA ILE A 143 -7.06 0.08 20.85
C ILE A 143 -6.43 0.26 19.47
N TYR A 144 -7.06 1.04 18.57
CA TYR A 144 -6.51 1.33 17.25
C TYR A 144 -5.10 1.92 17.33
N LEU A 145 -4.90 2.92 18.18
CA LEU A 145 -3.59 3.56 18.35
C LEU A 145 -2.54 2.59 18.87
N ALA A 146 -2.88 1.79 19.88
CA ALA A 146 -2.00 0.75 20.41
C ALA A 146 -1.62 -0.29 19.36
N SER A 147 -2.60 -0.74 18.57
CA SER A 147 -2.39 -1.66 17.46
C SER A 147 -1.48 -1.06 16.39
N LEU A 148 -1.68 0.22 16.05
CA LEU A 148 -0.82 0.92 15.09
C LEU A 148 0.63 1.01 15.58
N ILE A 149 0.86 1.39 16.84
CA ILE A 149 2.19 1.41 17.45
C ILE A 149 2.81 0.00 17.40
N THR A 150 2.03 -1.03 17.68
CA THR A 150 2.48 -2.42 17.59
C THR A 150 2.94 -2.76 16.17
N GLN A 151 2.26 -2.27 15.11
CA GLN A 151 2.72 -2.48 13.73
C GLN A 151 4.09 -1.83 13.47
N PHE A 152 4.34 -0.64 13.97
CA PHE A 152 5.65 -0.01 13.86
C PHE A 152 6.74 -0.83 14.56
N ILE A 153 6.47 -1.33 15.77
CA ILE A 153 7.41 -2.18 16.51
C ILE A 153 7.69 -3.47 15.74
N LEU A 154 6.65 -4.14 15.24
CA LEU A 154 6.79 -5.38 14.47
C LEU A 154 7.57 -5.16 13.17
N ALA A 155 7.38 -4.00 12.53
CA ALA A 155 8.02 -3.69 11.26
C ALA A 155 9.51 -3.35 11.41
N LEU A 156 9.96 -2.87 12.58
CA LEU A 156 11.34 -2.38 12.79
C LEU A 156 12.39 -3.47 12.91
N GLY A 157 12.05 -4.68 13.32
CA GLY A 157 13.08 -5.68 13.60
C GLY A 157 12.71 -7.13 13.36
N ASN A 158 11.45 -7.46 13.23
CA ASN A 158 11.01 -8.85 13.16
C ASN A 158 10.76 -9.30 11.72
N ARG A 159 11.31 -10.46 11.37
CA ARG A 159 10.89 -11.11 10.14
C ARG A 159 9.42 -11.54 10.28
N PRO A 160 8.56 -11.30 9.28
CA PRO A 160 7.13 -11.65 9.37
C PRO A 160 6.86 -13.11 9.73
N LYS A 161 7.75 -14.03 9.32
CA LYS A 161 7.67 -15.45 9.66
C LYS A 161 7.76 -15.72 11.18
N GLY A 162 8.52 -14.93 11.91
CA GLY A 162 8.65 -15.08 13.37
C GLY A 162 7.48 -14.50 14.16
N SER A 163 6.67 -13.63 13.56
CA SER A 163 5.58 -12.90 14.21
C SER A 163 4.22 -13.14 13.54
N GLN A 164 4.02 -14.29 12.92
CA GLN A 164 2.81 -14.60 12.15
C GLN A 164 1.52 -14.46 12.96
N VAL A 165 1.52 -14.96 14.19
CA VAL A 165 0.35 -14.90 15.08
C VAL A 165 -0.01 -13.45 15.40
N THR A 166 0.98 -12.61 15.71
CA THR A 166 0.74 -11.20 16.01
C THR A 166 0.17 -10.46 14.80
N TYR A 167 0.69 -10.70 13.60
CA TYR A 167 0.11 -10.13 12.38
C TYR A 167 -1.32 -10.63 12.15
N LEU A 168 -1.59 -11.91 12.37
CA LEU A 168 -2.95 -12.47 12.21
C LEU A 168 -3.95 -11.81 13.18
N VAL A 169 -3.54 -11.65 14.45
CA VAL A 169 -4.36 -10.92 15.45
C VAL A 169 -4.60 -9.48 15.00
N SER A 170 -3.56 -8.78 14.53
CA SER A 170 -3.69 -7.42 14.02
C SER A 170 -4.61 -7.33 12.79
N PHE A 171 -4.57 -8.30 11.88
CA PHE A 171 -5.53 -8.37 10.76
C PHE A 171 -6.97 -8.47 11.27
N ALA A 172 -7.22 -9.32 12.25
CA ALA A 172 -8.56 -9.49 12.84
C ALA A 172 -9.03 -8.22 13.56
N GLU A 173 -8.13 -7.57 14.29
CA GLU A 173 -8.39 -6.36 15.06
C GLU A 173 -8.73 -5.17 14.14
N PHE A 174 -7.92 -4.90 13.12
CA PHE A 174 -8.21 -3.86 12.14
C PHE A 174 -9.44 -4.19 11.29
N ALA A 175 -9.72 -5.47 11.02
CA ALA A 175 -10.94 -5.90 10.36
C ALA A 175 -12.20 -5.59 11.19
N PHE A 176 -12.14 -5.82 12.51
CA PHE A 176 -13.22 -5.48 13.43
C PHE A 176 -13.46 -3.96 13.47
N ILE A 177 -12.40 -3.17 13.62
CA ILE A 177 -12.49 -1.70 13.61
C ILE A 177 -13.09 -1.20 12.29
N GLN A 178 -12.62 -1.73 11.16
CA GLN A 178 -13.14 -1.39 9.84
C GLN A 178 -14.64 -1.67 9.72
N LEU A 179 -15.08 -2.84 10.14
CA LEU A 179 -16.49 -3.21 10.11
C LEU A 179 -17.33 -2.27 10.98
N TYR A 180 -16.85 -1.93 12.17
CA TYR A 180 -17.51 -0.99 13.05
C TYR A 180 -17.64 0.40 12.39
N VAL A 181 -16.56 0.95 11.85
CA VAL A 181 -16.57 2.25 11.15
C VAL A 181 -17.51 2.25 9.94
N ILE A 182 -17.58 1.16 9.18
CA ILE A 182 -18.52 1.04 8.06
C ILE A 182 -19.97 1.09 8.55
N ILE A 183 -20.29 0.38 9.63
CA ILE A 183 -21.63 0.40 10.23
C ILE A 183 -21.99 1.83 10.69
N LEU A 184 -21.06 2.51 11.39
CA LEU A 184 -21.25 3.90 11.78
C LEU A 184 -21.43 4.83 10.56
N SER A 185 -20.66 4.61 9.48
CA SER A 185 -20.77 5.39 8.24
C SER A 185 -22.15 5.27 7.59
N PHE A 186 -22.69 4.06 7.51
CA PHE A 186 -24.06 3.86 7.01
C PHE A 186 -25.09 4.51 7.91
N TYR A 187 -24.94 4.43 9.23
CA TYR A 187 -25.82 5.12 10.14
C TYR A 187 -25.75 6.65 9.99
N LEU A 188 -24.56 7.20 9.80
CA LEU A 188 -24.36 8.64 9.58
C LEU A 188 -25.06 9.09 8.29
N VAL A 189 -24.95 8.32 7.21
CA VAL A 189 -25.68 8.58 5.96
C VAL A 189 -27.18 8.51 6.18
N TYR A 190 -27.67 7.47 6.85
CA TYR A 190 -29.10 7.33 7.18
C TYR A 190 -29.61 8.53 7.97
N ARG A 191 -28.89 8.96 9.02
CA ARG A 191 -29.21 10.12 9.83
C ARG A 191 -29.29 11.40 8.98
N ALA A 192 -28.31 11.64 8.12
CA ALA A 192 -28.25 12.81 7.28
C ALA A 192 -29.40 12.86 6.24
N LEU A 193 -29.81 11.73 5.70
CA LEU A 193 -30.95 11.64 4.77
C LEU A 193 -32.29 11.92 5.45
N ARG A 194 -32.38 11.75 6.77
CA ARG A 194 -33.59 12.04 7.56
C ARG A 194 -33.66 13.47 8.10
N THR A 195 -32.54 14.19 8.14
CA THR A 195 -32.51 15.58 8.61
C THR A 195 -33.09 16.48 7.50
N PRO A 196 -34.19 17.25 7.78
CA PRO A 196 -34.73 18.16 6.77
C PRO A 196 -33.64 19.22 6.43
N ILE A 197 -33.48 19.46 5.14
CA ILE A 197 -32.63 20.54 4.65
C ILE A 197 -33.32 21.85 5.07
N GLY A 198 -32.82 22.47 6.14
CA GLY A 198 -33.35 23.76 6.59
C GLY A 198 -33.16 24.83 5.51
N ASP A 199 -34.14 25.73 5.37
CA ASP A 199 -34.31 26.77 4.35
C ASP A 199 -33.26 27.90 4.39
N GLN A 200 -32.03 27.67 4.81
CA GLN A 200 -30.98 28.70 4.80
C GLN A 200 -29.89 28.38 3.76
N ILE A 201 -30.27 28.52 2.49
CA ILE A 201 -29.28 28.70 1.43
C ILE A 201 -29.00 30.17 1.28
N ASP A 202 -27.97 30.65 1.95
CA ASP A 202 -27.46 32.00 1.73
C ASP A 202 -26.60 32.05 0.45
N THR A 203 -26.80 33.06 -0.33
CA THR A 203 -26.84 33.13 -1.79
C THR A 203 -25.54 33.39 -2.53
N SER A 204 -24.40 32.90 -2.07
CA SER A 204 -23.23 32.84 -2.96
C SER A 204 -22.97 31.42 -3.41
N PHE A 205 -22.94 31.16 -4.71
CA PHE A 205 -22.74 29.82 -5.30
C PHE A 205 -21.51 29.08 -4.72
N GLY A 206 -20.43 29.80 -4.43
CA GLY A 206 -19.24 29.25 -3.81
C GLY A 206 -19.46 28.80 -2.36
N ALA A 207 -20.08 29.67 -1.53
CA ALA A 207 -20.35 29.34 -0.13
C ALA A 207 -21.42 28.28 0.00
N ALA A 208 -22.46 28.28 -0.83
CA ALA A 208 -23.48 27.23 -0.88
C ALA A 208 -22.89 25.88 -1.29
N PHE A 209 -21.97 25.86 -2.27
CA PHE A 209 -21.29 24.64 -2.68
C PHE A 209 -20.40 24.06 -1.57
N PHE A 210 -19.58 24.89 -0.91
CA PHE A 210 -18.76 24.47 0.20
C PHE A 210 -19.58 24.04 1.41
N GLN A 211 -20.66 24.75 1.72
CA GLN A 211 -21.55 24.41 2.82
C GLN A 211 -22.36 23.15 2.55
N SER A 212 -22.77 22.88 1.30
CA SER A 212 -23.41 21.63 0.92
C SER A 212 -22.44 20.45 0.89
N MET A 213 -21.16 20.68 0.56
CA MET A 213 -20.14 19.63 0.56
C MET A 213 -19.59 19.33 1.96
N PHE A 214 -19.41 20.33 2.80
CA PHE A 214 -18.76 20.21 4.11
C PHE A 214 -19.69 20.44 5.30
N GLY A 215 -20.94 20.86 5.07
CA GLY A 215 -22.01 20.86 6.09
C GLY A 215 -22.45 19.42 6.41
N GLY A 216 -23.23 19.24 7.47
CA GLY A 216 -23.64 17.91 7.97
C GLY A 216 -24.24 16.99 6.91
N THR A 217 -25.07 17.51 5.99
CA THR A 217 -25.62 16.76 4.85
C THR A 217 -24.58 16.50 3.76
N GLY A 218 -23.65 17.42 3.56
CA GLY A 218 -22.58 17.31 2.59
C GLY A 218 -21.56 16.24 2.96
N VAL A 219 -21.16 16.17 4.23
CA VAL A 219 -20.26 15.10 4.74
C VAL A 219 -20.88 13.73 4.50
N ALA A 220 -22.18 13.57 4.76
CA ALA A 220 -22.87 12.31 4.49
C ALA A 220 -22.92 11.98 2.99
N GLY A 221 -23.12 12.98 2.14
CA GLY A 221 -23.06 12.84 0.69
C GLY A 221 -21.67 12.41 0.20
N VAL A 222 -20.61 13.01 0.74
CA VAL A 222 -19.22 12.60 0.44
C VAL A 222 -18.93 11.17 0.90
N ILE A 223 -19.38 10.78 2.10
CA ILE A 223 -19.23 9.41 2.60
C ILE A 223 -20.00 8.44 1.71
N LEU A 224 -21.25 8.76 1.35
CA LEU A 224 -22.04 7.92 0.45
C LEU A 224 -21.39 7.78 -0.92
N LEU A 225 -20.90 8.88 -1.49
CA LEU A 225 -20.19 8.88 -2.76
C LEU A 225 -18.91 8.03 -2.68
N ALA A 226 -18.15 8.15 -1.60
CA ALA A 226 -16.97 7.33 -1.36
C ALA A 226 -17.32 5.85 -1.26
N LEU A 227 -18.36 5.49 -0.52
CA LEU A 227 -18.85 4.11 -0.41
C LEU A 227 -19.30 3.55 -1.77
N ILE A 228 -20.05 4.32 -2.53
CA ILE A 228 -20.49 3.92 -3.89
C ILE A 228 -19.27 3.78 -4.81
N THR A 229 -18.31 4.70 -4.77
CA THR A 229 -17.15 4.67 -5.64
C THR A 229 -16.23 3.50 -5.29
N VAL A 230 -15.89 3.33 -4.02
CA VAL A 230 -14.95 2.29 -3.58
C VAL A 230 -15.54 0.90 -3.70
N TYR A 231 -16.81 0.75 -3.35
CA TYR A 231 -17.45 -0.57 -3.31
C TYR A 231 -18.40 -0.80 -4.49
N GLY A 232 -19.25 0.16 -4.83
CA GLY A 232 -20.30 0.01 -5.83
C GLY A 232 -19.77 -0.11 -7.26
N LEU A 233 -18.81 0.72 -7.66
CA LEU A 233 -18.28 0.68 -9.03
C LEU A 233 -17.57 -0.64 -9.35
N ASN A 234 -16.95 -1.27 -8.35
CA ASN A 234 -16.32 -2.58 -8.52
C ASN A 234 -17.37 -3.67 -8.85
N TYR A 235 -18.58 -3.57 -8.29
CA TYR A 235 -19.69 -4.46 -8.64
C TYR A 235 -20.13 -4.30 -10.09
N LEU A 236 -20.15 -3.07 -10.62
CA LEU A 236 -20.49 -2.83 -12.03
C LEU A 236 -19.44 -3.43 -12.98
N ALA A 237 -18.16 -3.36 -12.60
CA ALA A 237 -17.06 -3.87 -13.42
C ALA A 237 -17.00 -5.41 -13.45
N SER A 238 -17.23 -6.08 -12.32
CA SER A 238 -17.08 -7.53 -12.19
C SER A 238 -17.98 -8.10 -11.10
N PRO A 239 -19.32 -8.14 -11.30
CA PRO A 239 -20.27 -8.46 -10.24
C PRO A 239 -20.06 -9.86 -9.65
N ARG A 240 -19.83 -10.87 -10.48
CA ARG A 240 -19.66 -12.24 -10.02
C ARG A 240 -18.42 -12.42 -9.14
N HIS A 241 -17.32 -11.78 -9.50
CA HIS A 241 -16.08 -11.84 -8.74
C HIS A 241 -16.22 -11.09 -7.40
N MET A 242 -16.86 -9.92 -7.43
CA MET A 242 -17.06 -9.13 -6.23
C MET A 242 -17.98 -9.82 -5.21
N PHE A 243 -19.06 -10.47 -5.63
CA PHE A 243 -19.92 -11.21 -4.69
C PHE A 243 -19.16 -12.28 -3.90
N HIS A 244 -18.18 -12.93 -4.53
CA HIS A 244 -17.41 -13.98 -3.87
C HIS A 244 -16.36 -13.45 -2.88
N SER A 245 -15.74 -12.30 -3.18
CA SER A 245 -14.62 -11.75 -2.44
C SER A 245 -14.95 -10.45 -1.68
N PHE A 246 -16.19 -9.98 -1.76
CA PHE A 246 -16.60 -8.69 -1.22
C PHE A 246 -16.41 -8.54 0.29
N PRO A 247 -16.82 -9.51 1.13
CA PRO A 247 -16.64 -9.40 2.57
C PRO A 247 -15.16 -9.23 2.94
N GLN A 248 -14.29 -10.02 2.31
CA GLN A 248 -12.86 -9.93 2.52
C GLN A 248 -12.29 -8.58 2.06
N TYR A 249 -12.71 -8.10 0.89
CA TYR A 249 -12.27 -6.81 0.36
C TYR A 249 -12.64 -5.65 1.28
N VAL A 250 -13.88 -5.61 1.75
CA VAL A 250 -14.40 -4.54 2.62
C VAL A 250 -13.74 -4.55 3.99
N ILE A 251 -13.67 -5.72 4.61
CA ILE A 251 -13.19 -5.88 5.98
C ILE A 251 -11.67 -5.68 6.05
N LEU A 252 -10.94 -6.18 5.04
CA LEU A 252 -9.48 -6.10 5.03
C LEU A 252 -8.93 -4.81 4.39
N ALA A 253 -9.78 -3.90 3.92
CA ALA A 253 -9.32 -2.66 3.29
C ALA A 253 -8.43 -1.81 4.21
N SER A 254 -8.74 -1.75 5.51
CA SER A 254 -7.94 -1.03 6.52
C SER A 254 -6.54 -1.59 6.71
N THR A 255 -6.36 -2.89 6.52
CA THR A 255 -5.07 -3.56 6.72
C THR A 255 -4.05 -3.14 5.68
N TYR A 256 -4.50 -2.73 4.49
CA TYR A 256 -3.62 -2.19 3.46
C TYR A 256 -2.86 -0.96 3.96
N ILE A 257 -3.52 -0.06 4.66
CA ILE A 257 -2.93 1.17 5.20
C ILE A 257 -2.16 0.89 6.49
N ASN A 258 -2.81 0.24 7.46
CA ASN A 258 -2.31 0.14 8.82
C ASN A 258 -1.24 -0.94 9.01
N ILE A 259 -1.23 -1.97 8.18
CA ILE A 259 -0.25 -3.07 8.28
C ILE A 259 0.70 -3.05 7.10
N LEU A 260 0.17 -3.13 5.86
CA LEU A 260 1.01 -3.33 4.68
C LEU A 260 1.87 -2.11 4.37
N MET A 261 1.31 -0.89 4.42
CA MET A 261 2.10 0.33 4.18
C MET A 261 3.11 0.59 5.30
N VAL A 262 2.71 0.39 6.57
CA VAL A 262 3.62 0.55 7.70
C VAL A 262 4.79 -0.42 7.57
N TYR A 263 4.53 -1.69 7.26
CA TYR A 263 5.57 -2.67 7.03
C TYR A 263 6.45 -2.30 5.83
N ALA A 264 5.86 -1.87 4.72
CA ALA A 264 6.59 -1.52 3.51
C ALA A 264 7.54 -0.34 3.72
N PHE A 265 7.07 0.77 4.29
CA PHE A 265 7.90 1.96 4.52
C PHE A 265 9.02 1.71 5.54
N ASN A 266 8.74 0.97 6.62
CA ASN A 266 9.78 0.62 7.60
C ASN A 266 10.86 -0.31 7.02
N ASN A 267 10.53 -1.08 5.99
CA ASN A 267 11.45 -1.99 5.30
C ASN A 267 11.84 -1.51 3.89
N TRP A 268 11.90 -0.18 3.70
CA TRP A 268 12.28 0.43 2.42
C TRP A 268 13.69 0.04 1.95
N HIS A 269 14.59 -0.23 2.89
CA HIS A 269 15.97 -0.61 2.63
C HIS A 269 16.10 -2.03 2.05
N ASP A 270 15.13 -2.89 2.29
CA ASP A 270 15.14 -4.27 1.81
C ASP A 270 14.66 -4.35 0.37
N VAL A 271 15.59 -4.50 -0.54
CA VAL A 271 15.35 -4.64 -1.99
C VAL A 271 15.38 -6.10 -2.47
N SER A 272 15.42 -7.06 -1.54
CA SER A 272 15.41 -8.49 -1.88
C SER A 272 14.12 -8.89 -2.60
N TRP A 273 14.26 -9.73 -3.63
CA TRP A 273 13.12 -10.24 -4.40
C TRP A 273 12.23 -11.22 -3.61
N GLY A 274 12.75 -11.83 -2.54
CA GLY A 274 11.97 -12.68 -1.63
C GLY A 274 11.15 -13.74 -2.35
N THR A 275 11.74 -14.41 -3.33
CA THR A 275 11.10 -15.54 -4.02
C THR A 275 10.98 -16.75 -3.08
N LYS A 276 9.95 -17.58 -3.27
CA LYS A 276 9.87 -18.90 -2.64
C LYS A 276 11.21 -19.62 -2.92
N GLY A 277 12.06 -19.80 -1.92
CA GLY A 277 13.35 -20.45 -2.09
C GLY A 277 14.60 -19.62 -1.78
N SER A 278 14.51 -18.28 -1.63
CA SER A 278 15.68 -17.46 -1.25
C SER A 278 16.24 -17.76 0.15
N GLY A 279 15.60 -18.63 0.91
CA GLY A 279 16.11 -19.16 2.19
C GLY A 279 16.70 -20.56 2.09
N GLN A 280 16.63 -21.19 0.93
CA GLN A 280 17.42 -22.40 0.64
C GLN A 280 18.62 -21.91 -0.17
N SER A 281 19.81 -22.03 0.41
CA SER A 281 21.04 -21.97 -0.41
C SER A 281 20.78 -22.87 -1.63
N GLU A 282 20.93 -22.32 -2.83
CA GLU A 282 20.94 -23.14 -4.04
C GLU A 282 21.90 -24.30 -3.75
N LYS A 283 21.33 -25.47 -3.53
CA LYS A 283 22.14 -26.66 -3.61
C LYS A 283 22.60 -26.68 -5.06
N LEU A 284 23.91 -26.53 -5.23
CA LEU A 284 24.56 -26.79 -6.51
C LEU A 284 23.85 -27.98 -7.12
N PRO A 285 23.47 -27.96 -8.40
CA PRO A 285 22.86 -29.10 -9.04
C PRO A 285 23.77 -30.28 -8.79
N SER A 286 23.41 -31.15 -7.85
CA SER A 286 24.04 -32.43 -7.72
C SER A 286 23.75 -33.17 -9.01
N ALA A 287 24.78 -33.81 -9.56
CA ALA A 287 24.71 -34.64 -10.77
C ALA A 287 23.33 -35.29 -10.89
N ASN A 288 22.72 -35.21 -12.06
CA ASN A 288 21.37 -35.65 -12.34
C ASN A 288 21.13 -37.08 -11.81
N VAL A 289 20.46 -37.14 -10.68
CA VAL A 289 19.98 -38.44 -10.18
C VAL A 289 18.63 -38.68 -10.84
N ILE A 290 18.64 -39.42 -11.92
CA ILE A 290 17.38 -39.89 -12.52
C ILE A 290 16.84 -41.01 -11.60
N LYS A 291 15.82 -40.69 -10.81
CA LYS A 291 15.06 -41.69 -10.07
C LYS A 291 14.25 -42.54 -11.06
N ALA A 292 14.77 -43.71 -11.40
CA ALA A 292 13.98 -44.69 -12.10
C ALA A 292 12.90 -45.27 -11.16
N LEU A 293 11.66 -44.96 -11.45
CA LEU A 293 10.45 -45.14 -10.64
C LEU A 293 10.00 -46.62 -10.54
N LYS A 294 10.84 -47.61 -10.72
CA LYS A 294 10.40 -49.04 -10.63
C LYS A 294 11.30 -50.04 -9.91
N SER A 295 12.41 -49.65 -9.34
CA SER A 295 13.24 -50.67 -8.67
C SER A 295 14.21 -50.07 -7.64
N GLY A 296 13.78 -49.46 -6.61
CA GLY A 296 14.51 -49.21 -5.36
C GLY A 296 16.06 -49.10 -5.33
N ARG A 297 16.72 -48.97 -6.47
CA ARG A 297 18.15 -48.71 -6.60
C ARG A 297 18.36 -47.38 -7.31
N GLU A 298 19.06 -46.48 -6.65
CA GLU A 298 19.60 -45.28 -7.27
C GLU A 298 20.67 -45.70 -8.27
N MET A 299 20.42 -45.59 -9.56
CA MET A 299 21.47 -45.68 -10.56
C MET A 299 21.96 -44.25 -10.85
N VAL A 300 23.19 -44.00 -10.55
CA VAL A 300 23.94 -42.82 -11.01
C VAL A 300 24.33 -43.10 -12.45
N GLU A 301 23.78 -42.37 -13.40
CA GLU A 301 24.26 -42.44 -14.79
C GLU A 301 25.57 -41.66 -14.80
N GLU A 302 26.69 -42.37 -14.77
CA GLU A 302 27.99 -41.77 -15.08
C GLU A 302 28.01 -41.51 -16.58
N GLU A 303 27.96 -40.21 -16.98
CA GLU A 303 28.37 -39.84 -18.33
C GLU A 303 29.85 -40.19 -18.46
N GLU A 304 30.17 -41.21 -19.26
CA GLU A 304 31.53 -41.49 -19.69
C GLU A 304 32.07 -40.25 -20.48
N MET A 305 32.67 -39.33 -19.78
CA MET A 305 33.41 -38.25 -20.42
C MET A 305 34.69 -38.82 -21.03
N GLN A 306 34.94 -38.42 -22.26
CA GLN A 306 36.23 -38.79 -22.92
C GLN A 306 37.39 -38.23 -22.08
N GLN A 307 38.47 -39.03 -21.97
CA GLN A 307 39.65 -38.69 -21.17
C GLN A 307 40.20 -37.28 -21.53
N THR A 308 40.10 -36.91 -22.78
CA THR A 308 40.48 -35.55 -23.29
C THR A 308 39.70 -34.44 -22.66
N ASP A 309 38.38 -34.63 -22.37
CA ASP A 309 37.55 -33.63 -21.74
C ASP A 309 37.84 -33.50 -20.26
N ILE A 310 38.18 -34.64 -19.61
CA ILE A 310 38.60 -34.67 -18.21
C ILE A 310 39.92 -33.91 -18.04
N ASP A 311 40.91 -34.19 -18.93
CA ASP A 311 42.20 -33.53 -18.88
C ASP A 311 42.11 -32.01 -19.19
N GLN A 312 41.27 -31.60 -20.12
CA GLN A 312 41.02 -30.18 -20.36
C GLN A 312 40.36 -29.49 -19.16
N LYS A 313 39.33 -30.09 -18.52
CA LYS A 313 38.71 -29.56 -17.31
C LYS A 313 39.69 -29.50 -16.14
N PHE A 314 40.56 -30.51 -16.00
CA PHE A 314 41.60 -30.53 -14.99
C PHE A 314 42.60 -29.40 -15.20
N GLN A 315 43.13 -29.22 -16.43
CA GLN A 315 44.04 -28.11 -16.77
C GLN A 315 43.40 -26.75 -16.57
N ALA A 316 42.14 -26.56 -16.96
CA ALA A 316 41.39 -25.34 -16.74
C ALA A 316 41.23 -25.05 -15.24
N THR A 317 40.98 -26.05 -14.43
CA THR A 317 40.87 -25.91 -12.97
C THR A 317 42.22 -25.57 -12.33
N VAL A 318 43.31 -26.22 -12.78
CA VAL A 318 44.66 -25.93 -12.31
C VAL A 318 45.05 -24.48 -12.68
N LEU A 319 44.83 -24.06 -13.91
CA LEU A 319 45.10 -22.67 -14.35
C LEU A 319 44.28 -21.63 -13.54
N ARG A 320 43.01 -21.96 -13.28
CA ARG A 320 42.14 -21.09 -12.45
C ARG A 320 42.63 -21.04 -11.02
N THR A 321 43.10 -22.15 -10.44
CA THR A 321 43.58 -22.19 -9.06
C THR A 321 44.96 -21.54 -8.91
N LEU A 322 45.80 -21.57 -9.92
CA LEU A 322 47.12 -20.95 -9.95
C LEU A 322 47.09 -19.49 -10.45
N SER A 323 45.99 -19.04 -11.06
CA SER A 323 45.85 -17.64 -11.39
C SER A 323 45.81 -16.80 -10.08
N PRO A 324 46.54 -15.68 -10.00
CA PRO A 324 46.47 -14.79 -8.85
C PRO A 324 44.98 -14.44 -8.65
N VAL A 325 44.45 -14.72 -7.49
CA VAL A 325 43.12 -14.22 -7.11
C VAL A 325 43.22 -12.71 -7.21
N ALA A 326 42.55 -12.13 -8.21
CA ALA A 326 42.33 -10.69 -8.19
C ALA A 326 41.74 -10.38 -6.81
N VAL A 327 42.44 -9.63 -6.01
CA VAL A 327 41.90 -9.12 -4.77
C VAL A 327 40.72 -8.28 -5.22
N GLU A 328 39.51 -8.90 -5.20
CA GLU A 328 38.29 -8.13 -5.25
C GLU A 328 38.46 -7.15 -4.10
N VAL A 329 38.66 -5.91 -4.44
CA VAL A 329 38.50 -4.81 -3.49
C VAL A 329 37.08 -5.02 -2.98
N VAL A 330 36.98 -5.63 -1.79
CA VAL A 330 35.73 -5.71 -1.05
C VAL A 330 35.36 -4.27 -0.78
N VAL A 331 34.75 -3.64 -1.79
CA VAL A 331 34.03 -2.37 -1.60
C VAL A 331 33.08 -2.69 -0.47
N GLU A 332 33.31 -2.04 0.66
CA GLU A 332 32.64 -2.38 1.92
C GLU A 332 31.13 -2.38 1.68
N THR A 333 30.57 -3.56 1.46
CA THR A 333 29.11 -3.78 1.33
C THR A 333 28.38 -3.22 2.55
N LYS A 334 29.06 -3.03 3.68
CA LYS A 334 28.56 -2.36 4.88
C LYS A 334 28.20 -0.88 4.66
N GLU A 335 29.01 -0.08 3.96
CA GLU A 335 28.74 1.35 3.74
C GLU A 335 27.46 1.55 2.90
N VAL A 336 27.23 0.68 1.93
CA VAL A 336 26.04 0.74 1.08
C VAL A 336 24.79 0.37 1.88
N ASP A 337 24.85 -0.68 2.71
CA ASP A 337 23.73 -1.11 3.55
C ASP A 337 23.38 -0.05 4.60
N ASP A 338 24.38 0.56 5.22
CA ASP A 338 24.20 1.64 6.22
C ASP A 338 23.61 2.90 5.58
N THR A 339 23.97 3.22 4.33
CA THR A 339 23.38 4.32 3.58
C THR A 339 21.89 4.07 3.32
N TYR A 340 21.49 2.85 2.95
CA TYR A 340 20.08 2.49 2.77
C TYR A 340 19.28 2.52 4.06
N LYS A 341 19.84 2.04 5.15
CA LYS A 341 19.21 2.09 6.47
C LYS A 341 19.05 3.53 6.95
N SER A 342 20.06 4.38 6.73
CA SER A 342 20.00 5.81 7.03
C SER A 342 18.90 6.52 6.20
N PHE A 343 18.83 6.24 4.90
CA PHE A 343 17.78 6.77 4.04
C PHE A 343 16.40 6.32 4.51
N ARG A 344 16.21 5.02 4.82
CA ARG A 344 14.95 4.50 5.38
C ARG A 344 14.56 5.26 6.65
N THR A 345 15.50 5.46 7.56
CA THR A 345 15.21 6.14 8.82
C THR A 345 14.72 7.56 8.59
N ARG A 346 15.40 8.33 7.71
CA ARG A 346 14.96 9.68 7.32
C ARG A 346 13.58 9.68 6.67
N LEU A 347 13.32 8.74 5.76
CA LEU A 347 12.04 8.59 5.09
C LEU A 347 10.91 8.35 6.10
N VAL A 348 11.09 7.37 7.02
CA VAL A 348 10.08 7.00 8.01
C VAL A 348 9.84 8.13 9.00
N VAL A 349 10.89 8.80 9.48
CA VAL A 349 10.76 9.97 10.36
C VAL A 349 9.97 11.09 9.66
N CYS A 350 10.35 11.44 8.42
CA CYS A 350 9.64 12.45 7.65
C CYS A 350 8.16 12.07 7.42
N TRP A 351 7.91 10.80 7.10
CA TRP A 351 6.55 10.28 6.90
C TRP A 351 5.71 10.36 8.18
N ILE A 352 6.25 9.91 9.33
CA ILE A 352 5.55 9.98 10.60
C ILE A 352 5.27 11.44 10.99
N LEU A 353 6.29 12.31 10.95
CA LEU A 353 6.13 13.70 11.35
C LEU A 353 5.12 14.44 10.48
N SER A 354 5.15 14.26 9.16
CA SER A 354 4.19 14.89 8.26
C SER A 354 2.76 14.39 8.48
N ASN A 355 2.56 13.10 8.73
CA ASN A 355 1.26 12.54 9.05
C ASN A 355 0.76 13.02 10.42
N MET A 356 1.62 13.10 11.44
CA MET A 356 1.26 13.67 12.74
C MET A 356 0.93 15.16 12.63
N SER A 357 1.66 15.91 11.82
CA SER A 357 1.36 17.32 11.57
C SER A 357 -0.02 17.50 10.93
N LEU A 358 -0.38 16.64 9.99
CA LEU A 358 -1.74 16.69 9.39
C LEU A 358 -2.82 16.40 10.44
N VAL A 359 -2.62 15.38 11.29
CA VAL A 359 -3.55 15.09 12.39
C VAL A 359 -3.67 16.29 13.32
N TRP A 360 -2.56 16.90 13.72
CA TRP A 360 -2.56 18.05 14.60
C TRP A 360 -3.28 19.26 13.96
N ILE A 361 -3.00 19.58 12.69
CA ILE A 361 -3.66 20.69 11.98
C ILE A 361 -5.18 20.49 11.93
N VAL A 362 -5.64 19.27 11.66
CA VAL A 362 -7.07 18.98 11.53
C VAL A 362 -7.79 18.93 12.88
N THR A 363 -7.11 18.48 13.95
CA THR A 363 -7.73 18.32 15.27
C THR A 363 -7.55 19.53 16.20
N SER A 364 -6.64 20.47 15.87
CA SER A 364 -6.36 21.65 16.67
C SER A 364 -7.32 22.79 16.34
N ASP A 365 -7.83 23.46 17.38
CA ASP A 365 -8.64 24.68 17.23
C ASP A 365 -7.83 25.87 16.69
N ASP A 366 -6.49 25.83 16.81
CA ASP A 366 -5.60 26.89 16.33
C ASP A 366 -5.69 27.12 14.82
N PHE A 367 -6.07 26.09 14.07
CA PHE A 367 -6.21 26.11 12.62
C PHE A 367 -7.67 26.20 12.14
N ALA A 368 -8.63 26.44 13.03
CA ALA A 368 -10.05 26.57 12.69
C ALA A 368 -10.33 27.63 11.63
N PHE A 369 -9.48 28.66 11.52
CA PHE A 369 -9.56 29.71 10.50
C PHE A 369 -9.36 29.19 9.05
N LEU A 370 -8.73 28.01 8.89
CA LEU A 370 -8.58 27.35 7.59
C LEU A 370 -9.82 26.53 7.21
N GLY A 371 -10.85 26.49 8.05
CA GLY A 371 -12.06 25.69 7.84
C GLY A 371 -11.85 24.17 7.95
N VAL A 372 -10.71 23.74 8.50
CA VAL A 372 -10.28 22.33 8.56
C VAL A 372 -10.55 21.71 9.93
N GLY A 373 -10.90 22.51 10.95
CA GLY A 373 -11.13 22.03 12.32
C GLY A 373 -12.39 21.15 12.44
N VAL A 374 -12.23 19.93 12.90
CA VAL A 374 -13.33 18.97 13.13
C VAL A 374 -14.07 19.23 14.44
N ARG A 375 -13.47 19.93 15.37
CA ARG A 375 -14.03 20.20 16.68
C ARG A 375 -14.89 21.46 16.63
N ASN A 376 -16.13 21.32 16.18
CA ASN A 376 -17.11 22.38 16.37
C ASN A 376 -17.31 22.61 17.87
N LYS A 377 -17.03 23.82 18.29
CA LYS A 377 -17.36 24.36 19.59
C LYS A 377 -18.84 24.12 19.89
N THR A 378 -19.13 23.21 20.78
CA THR A 378 -20.30 23.31 21.62
C THR A 378 -19.94 24.29 22.74
N SER A 379 -20.04 25.55 22.48
CA SER A 379 -20.16 26.61 23.47
C SER A 379 -21.47 27.34 23.25
#